data_5b3314881b117a5f861fa15c9cae56e2
#
_entry.id   5b3314881b117a5f861fa15c9cae56e2
#
_cell.length_a   1.000
_cell.length_b   1.000
_cell.length_c   1.000
_cell.angle_alpha   90.00
_cell.angle_beta   90.00
_cell.angle_gamma   90.00
#
_symmetry.space_group_name_H-M   'P 1'
#
loop_
_entity.id
_entity.type
_entity.pdbx_description
1 polymer ?
#
loop_
_entity_poly.entity_id
_entity_poly.type
_entity_poly.pdbx_seq_one_letter_code
_entity_poly.pdbx_strand_id
1 'polypeptide(L)' 'EPTSSLAWMLAACRMGMECGPDSMLVANLCLFEQICAPGDYEQVLKSRITSVADREALDRQIDQVLNTVTP' A
#
# COMPACT_ATOMS: atom_id res chain seq x y z
N GLU A 1 0.43 -15.20 11.86
CA GLU A 1 -0.44 -14.12 11.39
C GLU A 1 -0.37 -13.97 9.87
N PRO A 2 -1.44 -14.25 9.14
CA PRO A 2 -1.40 -14.06 7.70
C PRO A 2 -1.29 -12.58 7.37
N THR A 3 -0.44 -12.26 6.40
CA THR A 3 -0.31 -10.89 5.93
C THR A 3 -1.58 -10.50 5.17
N SER A 4 -1.98 -9.24 5.27
CA SER A 4 -3.16 -8.75 4.60
C SER A 4 -2.94 -8.66 3.08
N SER A 5 -4.01 -8.72 2.31
CA SER A 5 -3.92 -8.51 0.87
C SER A 5 -3.39 -7.11 0.55
N LEU A 6 -3.64 -6.14 1.42
CA LEU A 6 -3.08 -4.80 1.26
C LEU A 6 -1.55 -4.83 1.35
N ALA A 7 -0.99 -5.60 2.28
CA ALA A 7 0.47 -5.72 2.40
C ALA A 7 1.07 -6.34 1.14
N TRP A 8 0.43 -7.35 0.55
CA TRP A 8 0.89 -7.93 -0.71
C TRP A 8 0.85 -6.92 -1.85
N MET A 9 -0.22 -6.14 -1.93
CA MET A 9 -0.35 -5.11 -2.96
C MET A 9 0.75 -4.05 -2.81
N LEU A 10 1.01 -3.57 -1.60
CA LEU A 10 2.04 -2.57 -1.38
C LEU A 10 3.45 -3.12 -1.60
N ALA A 11 3.67 -4.40 -1.27
CA ALA A 11 4.94 -5.05 -1.59
C ALA A 11 5.16 -5.10 -3.11
N ALA A 12 4.12 -5.42 -3.87
CA ALA A 12 4.20 -5.42 -5.33
C ALA A 12 4.52 -4.04 -5.87
N CYS A 13 3.95 -2.99 -5.28
CA CYS A 13 4.29 -1.61 -5.65
C CYS A 13 5.77 -1.31 -5.43
N ARG A 14 6.30 -1.74 -4.29
CA ARG A 14 7.73 -1.53 -3.99
C ARG A 14 8.65 -2.32 -4.92
N MET A 15 8.13 -3.42 -5.49
CA MET A 15 8.89 -4.27 -6.41
C MET A 15 8.79 -3.79 -7.86
N GLY A 16 8.13 -2.70 -8.14
CA GLY A 16 8.09 -2.09 -9.47
C GLY A 16 6.73 -2.06 -10.16
N MET A 17 5.66 -2.53 -9.50
CA MET A 17 4.34 -2.41 -10.09
C MET A 17 3.95 -0.94 -10.23
N GLU A 18 3.17 -0.62 -11.27
CA GLU A 18 2.74 0.76 -11.51
C GLU A 18 1.76 1.22 -10.44
N CYS A 19 2.26 2.03 -9.50
CA CYS A 19 1.49 2.52 -8.37
C CYS A 19 1.63 4.03 -8.18
N GLY A 20 2.07 4.73 -9.21
CA GLY A 20 2.29 6.17 -9.14
C GLY A 20 1.00 6.98 -9.05
N PRO A 21 1.13 8.30 -8.89
CA PRO A 21 -0.06 9.17 -8.74
C PRO A 21 -1.04 9.08 -9.91
N ASP A 22 -0.57 8.73 -11.09
CA ASP A 22 -1.41 8.62 -12.30
C ASP A 22 -1.84 7.19 -12.57
N SER A 23 -1.59 6.25 -11.65
CA SER A 23 -1.92 4.85 -11.87
C SER A 23 -3.41 4.58 -11.73
N MET A 24 -3.86 3.47 -12.32
CA MET A 24 -5.23 3.01 -12.17
C MET A 24 -5.56 2.70 -10.71
N LEU A 25 -4.59 2.24 -9.93
CA LEU A 25 -4.81 1.92 -8.53
C LEU A 25 -5.20 3.17 -7.74
N VAL A 26 -4.49 4.27 -7.96
CA VAL A 26 -4.81 5.52 -7.27
C VAL A 26 -6.14 6.07 -7.76
N ALA A 27 -6.41 6.00 -9.05
CA ALA A 27 -7.69 6.44 -9.61
C ALA A 27 -8.86 5.64 -9.03
N ASN A 28 -8.70 4.32 -8.88
CA ASN A 28 -9.74 3.47 -8.31
C ASN A 28 -9.99 3.79 -6.84
N LEU A 29 -8.94 4.09 -6.06
CA LEU A 29 -9.13 4.51 -4.67
C LEU A 29 -10.00 5.76 -4.60
N CYS A 30 -9.74 6.73 -5.45
CA CYS A 30 -10.50 7.96 -5.44
C CYS A 30 -11.94 7.74 -5.87
N LEU A 31 -12.16 6.99 -6.97
CA LEU A 31 -13.50 6.81 -7.56
C LEU A 31 -14.38 5.87 -6.73
N PHE A 32 -13.84 4.77 -6.24
CA PHE A 32 -14.65 3.72 -5.61
C PHE A 32 -14.59 3.73 -4.10
N GLU A 33 -13.45 4.13 -3.52
CA GLU A 33 -13.28 4.16 -2.08
C GLU A 33 -13.36 5.57 -1.53
N GLN A 34 -13.45 6.57 -2.39
CA GLN A 34 -13.50 7.99 -2.02
C GLN A 34 -12.26 8.42 -1.22
N ILE A 35 -11.13 7.76 -1.49
CA ILE A 35 -9.85 8.11 -0.88
C ILE A 35 -9.05 8.88 -1.92
N CYS A 36 -9.17 10.20 -1.90
CA CYS A 36 -8.51 11.09 -2.85
C CYS A 36 -7.48 11.93 -2.10
N ALA A 37 -6.20 11.62 -2.31
CA ALA A 37 -5.10 12.33 -1.67
C ALA A 37 -3.93 12.37 -2.65
N PRO A 38 -3.03 13.36 -2.54
CA PRO A 38 -1.87 13.41 -3.42
C PRO A 38 -0.86 12.32 -3.09
N GLY A 39 -0.12 11.87 -4.09
CA GLY A 39 0.93 10.90 -3.91
C GLY A 39 0.64 9.57 -4.57
N ASP A 40 1.55 8.62 -4.39
CA ASP A 40 1.40 7.28 -4.94
C ASP A 40 0.40 6.45 -4.13
N TYR A 41 0.18 5.21 -4.58
CA TYR A 41 -0.82 4.33 -3.97
C TYR A 41 -0.55 4.11 -2.47
N GLU A 42 0.71 3.88 -2.10
CA GLU A 42 1.05 3.67 -0.68
C GLU A 42 0.78 4.93 0.14
N GLN A 43 1.17 6.10 -0.37
CA GLN A 43 0.94 7.36 0.33
C GLN A 43 -0.54 7.66 0.51
N VAL A 44 -1.34 7.42 -0.54
CA VAL A 44 -2.78 7.66 -0.48
C VAL A 44 -3.43 6.75 0.54
N LEU A 45 -3.08 5.47 0.54
CA LEU A 45 -3.63 4.53 1.52
C LEU A 45 -3.23 4.90 2.94
N LYS A 46 -1.97 5.23 3.15
CA LYS A 46 -1.48 5.58 4.49
C LYS A 46 -2.08 6.88 5.01
N SER A 47 -2.57 7.74 4.13
CA SER A 47 -3.24 8.97 4.55
C SER A 47 -4.52 8.69 5.36
N ARG A 48 -5.12 7.50 5.18
CA ARG A 48 -6.32 7.10 5.92
C ARG A 48 -5.98 6.43 7.24
N ILE A 49 -4.74 6.04 7.45
CA ILE A 49 -4.31 5.40 8.68
C ILE A 49 -3.79 6.47 9.62
N THR A 50 -4.55 6.76 10.67
CA THR A 50 -4.20 7.83 11.60
C THR A 50 -3.31 7.37 12.74
N SER A 51 -3.30 6.07 13.04
CA SER A 51 -2.50 5.51 14.12
C SER A 51 -1.08 5.21 13.64
N VAL A 52 -0.07 5.71 14.34
CA VAL A 52 1.33 5.39 14.06
C VAL A 52 1.58 3.89 14.20
N ALA A 53 0.99 3.28 15.22
CA ALA A 53 1.15 1.84 15.44
C ALA A 53 0.60 1.02 14.28
N ASP A 54 -0.52 1.45 13.69
CA ASP A 54 -1.11 0.75 12.55
C ASP A 54 -0.25 0.88 11.30
N ARG A 55 0.34 2.06 11.08
CA ARG A 55 1.26 2.26 9.95
C ARG A 55 2.50 1.39 10.11
N GLU A 56 3.04 1.33 11.32
CA GLU A 56 4.21 0.49 11.58
C GLU A 56 3.89 -0.99 11.42
N ALA A 57 2.70 -1.42 11.84
CA ALA A 57 2.27 -2.80 11.66
C ALA A 57 2.17 -3.15 10.17
N LEU A 58 1.61 -2.24 9.38
CA LEU A 58 1.52 -2.43 7.92
C LEU A 58 2.92 -2.53 7.30
N ASP A 59 3.83 -1.64 7.69
CA ASP A 59 5.20 -1.67 7.18
C ASP A 59 5.89 -2.99 7.50
N ARG A 60 5.68 -3.52 8.70
CA ARG A 60 6.24 -4.83 9.08
C ARG A 60 5.68 -5.95 8.20
N GLN A 61 4.38 -5.90 7.92
CA GLN A 61 3.75 -6.89 7.03
C GLN A 61 4.32 -6.81 5.61
N ILE A 62 4.51 -5.59 5.10
CA ILE A 62 5.11 -5.40 3.79
C ILE A 62 6.52 -6.00 3.76
N ASP A 63 7.31 -5.74 4.79
CA ASP A 63 8.66 -6.29 4.89
C ASP A 63 8.65 -7.82 4.94
N GLN A 64 7.69 -8.42 5.65
CA GLN A 64 7.54 -9.87 5.67
C GLN A 64 7.26 -10.44 4.29
N VAL A 65 6.38 -9.78 3.52
CA VAL A 65 6.09 -10.22 2.16
C VAL A 65 7.34 -10.10 1.29
N LEU A 66 8.03 -8.98 1.37
CA LEU A 66 9.24 -8.76 0.56
C LEU A 66 10.30 -9.82 0.89
N ASN A 67 10.48 -10.15 2.16
CA ASN A 67 11.44 -11.18 2.58
C ASN A 67 11.00 -12.58 2.13
N THR A 68 9.72 -12.81 1.96
CA THR A 68 9.20 -14.10 1.51
C THR A 68 9.41 -14.30 0.02
N VAL A 69 9.21 -13.25 -0.80
CA VAL A 69 9.26 -13.36 -2.25
C VAL A 69 10.63 -13.03 -2.84
N THR A 70 11.50 -12.40 -2.06
CA THR A 70 12.84 -12.05 -2.52
C THR A 70 13.84 -13.12 -2.07
N PRO A 71 14.60 -13.73 -2.99
CA PRO A 71 15.60 -14.75 -2.60
C PRO A 71 16.74 -14.17 -1.77
#